data_6a7e0d661ca54e3338e39053173b176d
#
_entry.id   6a7e0d661ca54e3338e39053173b176d
#
_cell.length_a   1.000
_cell.length_b   1.000
_cell.length_c   1.000
_cell.angle_alpha   90.00
_cell.angle_beta   90.00
_cell.angle_gamma   90.00
#
_symmetry.space_group_name_H-M   'P 1'
#
loop_
_entity.id
_entity.type
_entity.pdbx_description
1 polymer ?
#
loop_
_entity_poly.entity_id
_entity_poly.type
_entity_poly.pdbx_seq_one_letter_code
_entity_poly.pdbx_strand_id
1 'polypeptide(L)'
;MQHFSYDHLYQFTYDMLQKIGCPDEDAQLATKVLLSADLRGVDSHGVARLSGYVRLWEKGRINPKPKVRVTYETPSTAVVDGDSGLGLVVAPFAMKVAMEKAKNVGTGWVSVKNSNHYGIAGYHAMLALEQDMIGISLTNASPLVAPTFSKERLLGTNPIAVAIPAREEPPFVADMATTTAANGKLEILQRKGLETPTGWVQDKNGNPTISSDGVKEGGALLPLGGDREHGSHKGYALGAVVDILSAVLSGANYGPWVPPFVAFLDPLPNLVGEGIGHFFGAMRVLSLIHI
;
A
#
# COMPACT_ATOMS: atom_id res chain seq x y z
N MET A 1 -26.27 -10.55 2.35
CA MET A 1 -25.16 -9.58 2.50
C MET A 1 -25.76 -8.32 3.08
N GLN A 2 -25.24 -7.78 4.19
CA GLN A 2 -25.69 -6.50 4.73
C GLN A 2 -25.09 -5.36 3.89
N HIS A 3 -25.92 -4.40 3.51
CA HIS A 3 -25.52 -3.18 2.81
C HIS A 3 -25.62 -2.00 3.76
N PHE A 4 -24.64 -1.12 3.71
CA PHE A 4 -24.61 0.13 4.48
C PHE A 4 -24.51 1.30 3.51
N SER A 5 -25.14 2.43 3.84
CA SER A 5 -24.97 3.64 3.05
C SER A 5 -23.56 4.22 3.20
N TYR A 6 -23.11 4.94 2.19
CA TYR A 6 -21.82 5.66 2.24
C TYR A 6 -21.74 6.59 3.45
N ASP A 7 -22.80 7.38 3.70
CA ASP A 7 -22.82 8.35 4.80
C ASP A 7 -22.70 7.69 6.17
N HIS A 8 -23.35 6.52 6.34
CA HIS A 8 -23.24 5.76 7.59
C HIS A 8 -21.80 5.25 7.81
N LEU A 9 -21.17 4.67 6.77
CA LEU A 9 -19.79 4.18 6.88
C LEU A 9 -18.81 5.34 7.01
N TYR A 10 -19.07 6.47 6.35
CA TYR A 10 -18.25 7.68 6.49
C TYR A 10 -18.25 8.17 7.94
N GLN A 11 -19.44 8.39 8.50
CA GLN A 11 -19.56 8.90 9.88
C GLN A 11 -18.94 7.93 10.89
N PHE A 12 -19.21 6.63 10.76
CA PHE A 12 -18.62 5.61 11.62
C PHE A 12 -17.07 5.62 11.55
N THR A 13 -16.51 5.64 10.36
CA THR A 13 -15.04 5.63 10.17
C THR A 13 -14.41 6.90 10.70
N TYR A 14 -14.99 8.05 10.41
CA TYR A 14 -14.56 9.35 10.89
C TYR A 14 -14.56 9.43 12.43
N ASP A 15 -15.68 9.04 13.07
CA ASP A 15 -15.81 9.05 14.53
C ASP A 15 -14.75 8.15 15.20
N MET A 16 -14.48 6.99 14.60
CA MET A 16 -13.44 6.08 15.10
C MET A 16 -12.05 6.68 14.99
N LEU A 17 -11.73 7.35 13.88
CA LEU A 17 -10.45 8.02 13.70
C LEU A 17 -10.29 9.23 14.65
N GLN A 18 -11.32 10.00 14.88
CA GLN A 18 -11.32 11.04 15.90
C GLN A 18 -11.11 10.47 17.31
N LYS A 19 -11.78 9.35 17.62
CA LYS A 19 -11.66 8.70 18.92
C LYS A 19 -10.25 8.20 19.23
N ILE A 20 -9.48 7.79 18.24
CA ILE A 20 -8.06 7.45 18.43
C ILE A 20 -7.16 8.68 18.48
N GLY A 21 -7.71 9.88 18.33
CA GLY A 21 -7.00 11.15 18.51
C GLY A 21 -6.56 11.85 17.24
N CYS A 22 -7.00 11.41 16.04
CA CYS A 22 -6.69 12.14 14.80
C CYS A 22 -7.30 13.55 14.80
N PRO A 23 -6.58 14.57 14.33
CA PRO A 23 -7.15 15.88 14.03
C PRO A 23 -8.30 15.77 13.02
N ASP A 24 -9.18 16.76 13.02
CA ASP A 24 -10.40 16.75 12.18
C ASP A 24 -10.08 16.55 10.69
N GLU A 25 -9.18 17.34 10.14
CA GLU A 25 -8.76 17.26 8.73
C GLU A 25 -8.16 15.89 8.38
N ASP A 26 -7.32 15.34 9.25
CA ASP A 26 -6.69 14.04 9.06
C ASP A 26 -7.71 12.90 9.15
N ALA A 27 -8.67 12.97 10.08
CA ALA A 27 -9.74 11.99 10.20
C ALA A 27 -10.65 12.01 8.97
N GLN A 28 -11.01 13.17 8.44
CA GLN A 28 -11.77 13.31 7.19
C GLN A 28 -11.00 12.74 6.00
N LEU A 29 -9.72 13.08 5.85
CA LEU A 29 -8.88 12.59 4.76
C LEU A 29 -8.73 11.06 4.81
N ALA A 30 -8.37 10.51 5.97
CA ALA A 30 -8.19 9.08 6.14
C ALA A 30 -9.50 8.29 5.90
N THR A 31 -10.65 8.85 6.30
CA THR A 31 -11.97 8.29 6.01
C THR A 31 -12.22 8.23 4.50
N LYS A 32 -11.96 9.32 3.78
CA LYS A 32 -12.12 9.37 2.31
C LYS A 32 -11.22 8.33 1.61
N VAL A 33 -9.97 8.20 2.05
CA VAL A 33 -9.03 7.20 1.50
C VAL A 33 -9.58 5.78 1.69
N LEU A 34 -10.03 5.43 2.88
CA LEU A 34 -10.59 4.09 3.15
C LEU A 34 -11.85 3.81 2.33
N LEU A 35 -12.82 4.72 2.35
CA LEU A 35 -14.08 4.54 1.64
C LEU A 35 -13.92 4.55 0.11
N SER A 36 -12.87 5.18 -0.40
CA SER A 36 -12.59 5.12 -1.84
C SER A 36 -12.31 3.69 -2.32
N ALA A 37 -11.77 2.82 -1.46
CA ALA A 37 -11.58 1.42 -1.76
C ALA A 37 -12.92 0.69 -1.88
N ASP A 38 -13.83 0.89 -0.92
CA ASP A 38 -15.15 0.27 -0.93
C ASP A 38 -15.96 0.73 -2.16
N LEU A 39 -15.93 2.04 -2.48
CA LEU A 39 -16.61 2.60 -3.66
C LEU A 39 -16.08 2.05 -4.99
N ARG A 40 -14.83 1.58 -5.02
CA ARG A 40 -14.19 0.96 -6.19
C ARG A 40 -14.31 -0.57 -6.20
N GLY A 41 -15.03 -1.16 -5.26
CA GLY A 41 -15.17 -2.62 -5.14
C GLY A 41 -13.91 -3.32 -4.64
N VAL A 42 -13.02 -2.61 -3.95
CA VAL A 42 -11.79 -3.17 -3.35
C VAL A 42 -12.01 -3.38 -1.85
N ASP A 43 -13.00 -4.19 -1.49
CA ASP A 43 -13.45 -4.46 -0.12
C ASP A 43 -12.33 -4.90 0.84
N SER A 44 -11.25 -5.45 0.28
CA SER A 44 -10.10 -5.92 1.06
C SER A 44 -9.27 -4.78 1.68
N HIS A 45 -9.42 -3.53 1.23
CA HIS A 45 -8.61 -2.38 1.63
C HIS A 45 -9.44 -1.17 2.09
N GLY A 46 -10.76 -1.32 2.20
CA GLY A 46 -11.69 -0.30 2.67
C GLY A 46 -11.89 -0.32 4.19
N VAL A 47 -13.11 -0.04 4.62
CA VAL A 47 -13.51 0.01 6.05
C VAL A 47 -13.17 -1.28 6.81
N ALA A 48 -13.11 -2.42 6.13
CA ALA A 48 -12.64 -3.68 6.71
C ALA A 48 -11.24 -3.60 7.34
N ARG A 49 -10.41 -2.60 6.96
CA ARG A 49 -9.09 -2.38 7.54
C ARG A 49 -9.09 -1.51 8.79
N LEU A 50 -10.19 -0.82 9.11
CA LEU A 50 -10.27 0.12 10.24
C LEU A 50 -9.84 -0.53 11.57
N SER A 51 -10.29 -1.75 11.85
CA SER A 51 -9.89 -2.51 13.05
C SER A 51 -8.36 -2.74 13.13
N GLY A 52 -7.70 -2.89 11.99
CA GLY A 52 -6.24 -3.01 11.92
C GLY A 52 -5.52 -1.73 12.34
N TYR A 53 -5.99 -0.57 11.91
CA TYR A 53 -5.43 0.72 12.32
C TYR A 53 -5.64 0.98 13.80
N VAL A 54 -6.84 0.72 14.33
CA VAL A 54 -7.13 0.85 15.78
C VAL A 54 -6.20 -0.03 16.60
N ARG A 55 -6.04 -1.31 16.23
CA ARG A 55 -5.13 -2.23 16.90
C ARG A 55 -3.67 -1.76 16.88
N LEU A 56 -3.19 -1.19 15.77
CA LEU A 56 -1.83 -0.66 15.68
C LEU A 56 -1.65 0.61 16.52
N TRP A 57 -2.67 1.44 16.61
CA TRP A 57 -2.70 2.58 17.51
C TRP A 57 -2.65 2.13 18.99
N GLU A 58 -3.46 1.15 19.40
CA GLU A 58 -3.44 0.56 20.75
C GLU A 58 -2.06 -0.01 21.10
N LYS A 59 -1.33 -0.54 20.12
CA LYS A 59 0.06 -1.02 20.28
C LYS A 59 1.12 0.10 20.24
N GLY A 60 0.71 1.37 20.18
CA GLY A 60 1.62 2.52 20.12
C GLY A 60 2.40 2.65 18.79
N ARG A 61 1.99 1.93 17.73
CA ARG A 61 2.67 1.98 16.42
C ARG A 61 2.21 3.13 15.53
N ILE A 62 1.05 3.70 15.80
CA ILE A 62 0.49 4.82 15.03
C ILE A 62 0.47 6.07 15.90
N ASN A 63 1.13 7.12 15.43
CA ASN A 63 0.98 8.48 15.93
C ASN A 63 -0.25 9.11 15.27
N PRO A 64 -1.34 9.39 16.02
CA PRO A 64 -2.55 9.96 15.42
C PRO A 64 -2.43 11.46 15.09
N LYS A 65 -1.36 12.13 15.57
CA LYS A 65 -1.07 13.57 15.32
C LYS A 65 0.33 13.75 14.76
N PRO A 66 0.63 13.17 13.58
CA PRO A 66 1.98 13.17 13.04
C PRO A 66 2.40 14.57 12.60
N LYS A 67 3.68 14.86 12.76
CA LYS A 67 4.34 16.03 12.17
C LYS A 67 5.07 15.61 10.89
N VAL A 68 4.30 15.30 9.86
CA VAL A 68 4.83 14.88 8.56
C VAL A 68 5.67 16.02 7.96
N ARG A 69 6.89 15.70 7.52
CA ARG A 69 7.84 16.71 7.02
C ARG A 69 8.75 16.18 5.93
N VAL A 70 9.16 17.06 5.04
CA VAL A 70 10.27 16.83 4.12
C VAL A 70 11.58 16.92 4.92
N THR A 71 12.41 15.88 4.84
CA THR A 71 13.71 15.81 5.56
C THR A 71 14.90 16.08 4.65
N TYR A 72 14.75 15.82 3.37
CA TYR A 72 15.75 16.08 2.33
C TYR A 72 15.04 16.33 1.01
N GLU A 73 15.55 17.27 0.20
CA GLU A 73 14.98 17.52 -1.12
C GLU A 73 16.00 18.09 -2.14
N THR A 74 15.69 17.83 -3.40
CA THR A 74 16.29 18.49 -4.58
C THR A 74 15.15 19.12 -5.39
N PRO A 75 15.41 19.78 -6.51
CA PRO A 75 14.33 20.31 -7.34
C PRO A 75 13.30 19.25 -7.77
N SER A 76 13.69 18.00 -8.05
CA SER A 76 12.82 16.94 -8.56
C SER A 76 12.60 15.77 -7.58
N THR A 77 13.31 15.69 -6.46
CA THR A 77 13.20 14.58 -5.52
C THR A 77 13.01 15.05 -4.08
N ALA A 78 12.42 14.20 -3.22
CA ALA A 78 12.38 14.44 -1.78
C ALA A 78 12.32 13.14 -0.98
N VAL A 79 12.72 13.25 0.30
CA VAL A 79 12.47 12.24 1.33
C VAL A 79 11.54 12.84 2.38
N VAL A 80 10.48 12.11 2.70
CA VAL A 80 9.47 12.50 3.70
C VAL A 80 9.57 11.56 4.90
N ASP A 81 9.55 12.13 6.10
CA ASP A 81 9.37 11.43 7.36
C ASP A 81 7.90 11.51 7.76
N GLY A 82 7.25 10.36 7.88
CA GLY A 82 5.84 10.25 8.21
C GLY A 82 5.53 10.33 9.71
N ASP A 83 6.53 10.42 10.58
CA ASP A 83 6.39 10.54 12.04
C ASP A 83 5.47 9.47 12.65
N SER A 84 5.59 8.23 12.18
CA SER A 84 4.74 7.08 12.54
C SER A 84 3.23 7.30 12.28
N GLY A 85 2.87 8.26 11.45
CA GLY A 85 1.48 8.61 11.13
C GLY A 85 0.73 7.51 10.38
N LEU A 86 -0.59 7.67 10.31
CA LEU A 86 -1.42 6.88 9.41
C LEU A 86 -0.94 7.07 7.97
N GLY A 87 -0.66 5.99 7.27
CA GLY A 87 -0.32 6.07 5.84
C GLY A 87 -1.42 6.72 5.00
N LEU A 88 -2.67 6.65 5.46
CA LEU A 88 -3.84 7.33 4.88
C LEU A 88 -3.71 8.87 4.88
N VAL A 89 -2.85 9.44 5.74
CA VAL A 89 -2.56 10.88 5.85
C VAL A 89 -1.20 11.21 5.26
N VAL A 90 -0.20 10.40 5.58
CA VAL A 90 1.19 10.59 5.13
C VAL A 90 1.33 10.49 3.61
N ALA A 91 0.65 9.54 2.98
CA ALA A 91 0.75 9.30 1.54
C ALA A 91 0.19 10.45 0.69
N PRO A 92 -1.00 11.02 0.98
CA PRO A 92 -1.49 12.22 0.27
C PRO A 92 -0.55 13.42 0.41
N PHE A 93 0.07 13.63 1.58
CA PHE A 93 1.07 14.67 1.77
C PHE A 93 2.27 14.47 0.82
N ALA A 94 2.82 13.26 0.78
CA ALA A 94 3.98 12.94 -0.05
C ALA A 94 3.67 13.07 -1.55
N MET A 95 2.47 12.63 -1.99
CA MET A 95 2.05 12.81 -3.38
C MET A 95 1.90 14.30 -3.74
N LYS A 96 1.37 15.13 -2.83
CA LYS A 96 1.32 16.59 -3.04
C LYS A 96 2.71 17.19 -3.22
N VAL A 97 3.71 16.75 -2.43
CA VAL A 97 5.11 17.15 -2.61
C VAL A 97 5.63 16.76 -3.99
N ALA A 98 5.35 15.54 -4.45
CA ALA A 98 5.73 15.09 -5.79
C ALA A 98 5.09 15.95 -6.90
N MET A 99 3.79 16.26 -6.76
CA MET A 99 3.05 17.10 -7.71
C MET A 99 3.60 18.54 -7.76
N GLU A 100 3.93 19.15 -6.62
CA GLU A 100 4.53 20.49 -6.58
C GLU A 100 5.90 20.52 -7.29
N LYS A 101 6.74 19.49 -7.08
CA LYS A 101 8.00 19.39 -7.83
C LYS A 101 7.75 19.22 -9.33
N ALA A 102 6.78 18.37 -9.70
CA ALA A 102 6.42 18.17 -11.11
C ALA A 102 5.91 19.45 -11.79
N LYS A 103 5.18 20.33 -11.08
CA LYS A 103 4.80 21.66 -11.60
C LYS A 103 6.01 22.49 -11.97
N ASN A 104 7.05 22.45 -11.14
CA ASN A 104 8.20 23.33 -11.29
C ASN A 104 9.19 22.81 -12.34
N VAL A 105 9.49 21.49 -12.36
CA VAL A 105 10.56 20.92 -13.20
C VAL A 105 10.10 19.78 -14.11
N GLY A 106 8.78 19.53 -14.21
CA GLY A 106 8.20 18.51 -15.12
C GLY A 106 8.01 17.14 -14.48
N THR A 107 8.74 16.79 -13.44
CA THR A 107 8.62 15.53 -12.70
C THR A 107 8.96 15.72 -11.23
N GLY A 108 8.35 14.92 -10.37
CA GLY A 108 8.64 14.89 -8.93
C GLY A 108 8.63 13.45 -8.41
N TRP A 109 9.63 13.11 -7.59
CA TRP A 109 9.78 11.77 -7.01
C TRP A 109 10.01 11.89 -5.50
N VAL A 110 9.21 11.15 -4.73
CA VAL A 110 9.23 11.24 -3.26
C VAL A 110 9.28 9.86 -2.65
N SER A 111 10.30 9.58 -1.86
CA SER A 111 10.37 8.40 -0.99
C SER A 111 9.94 8.77 0.41
N VAL A 112 9.23 7.86 1.10
CA VAL A 112 8.69 8.08 2.45
C VAL A 112 9.21 7.01 3.38
N LYS A 113 9.61 7.41 4.58
CA LYS A 113 9.88 6.50 5.70
C LYS A 113 8.97 6.79 6.89
N ASN A 114 9.03 5.91 7.88
CA ASN A 114 8.36 6.10 9.16
C ASN A 114 6.86 6.33 9.01
N SER A 115 6.23 5.54 8.14
CA SER A 115 4.79 5.55 7.87
C SER A 115 4.15 4.22 8.25
N ASN A 116 2.87 4.07 8.01
CA ASN A 116 2.06 2.87 8.21
C ASN A 116 1.28 2.53 6.94
N HIS A 117 0.49 1.45 6.99
CA HIS A 117 -0.37 1.03 5.87
C HIS A 117 -1.22 2.20 5.36
N TYR A 118 -1.37 2.34 4.01
CA TYR A 118 -1.95 3.54 3.39
C TYR A 118 -3.25 3.30 2.58
N GLY A 119 -3.88 2.12 2.74
CA GLY A 119 -5.09 1.77 1.99
C GLY A 119 -4.78 1.28 0.57
N ILE A 120 -5.59 1.66 -0.43
CA ILE A 120 -5.34 1.34 -1.83
C ILE A 120 -4.30 2.28 -2.45
N ALA A 121 -3.37 1.72 -3.20
CA ALA A 121 -2.32 2.50 -3.86
C ALA A 121 -2.88 3.45 -4.93
N GLY A 122 -3.93 3.01 -5.63
CA GLY A 122 -4.59 3.77 -6.68
C GLY A 122 -5.15 5.12 -6.23
N TYR A 123 -5.67 5.23 -4.99
CA TYR A 123 -6.13 6.52 -4.48
C TYR A 123 -5.06 7.60 -4.58
N HIS A 124 -3.86 7.26 -4.12
CA HIS A 124 -2.75 8.21 -4.07
C HIS A 124 -2.23 8.56 -5.47
N ALA A 125 -2.16 7.58 -6.38
CA ALA A 125 -1.80 7.84 -7.77
C ALA A 125 -2.81 8.76 -8.47
N MET A 126 -4.11 8.56 -8.20
CA MET A 126 -5.19 9.37 -8.78
C MET A 126 -5.19 10.84 -8.34
N LEU A 127 -4.56 11.20 -7.22
CA LEU A 127 -4.44 12.60 -6.81
C LEU A 127 -3.76 13.47 -7.88
N ALA A 128 -2.83 12.90 -8.64
CA ALA A 128 -2.14 13.61 -9.70
C ALA A 128 -3.05 13.97 -10.88
N LEU A 129 -4.14 13.21 -11.09
CA LEU A 129 -5.12 13.48 -12.15
C LEU A 129 -5.84 14.82 -11.97
N GLU A 130 -5.98 15.32 -10.73
CA GLU A 130 -6.58 16.61 -10.43
C GLU A 130 -5.82 17.80 -11.06
N GLN A 131 -4.59 17.55 -11.50
CA GLN A 131 -3.72 18.54 -12.13
C GLN A 131 -3.20 18.09 -13.49
N ASP A 132 -3.92 17.19 -14.16
CA ASP A 132 -3.55 16.62 -15.46
C ASP A 132 -2.14 16.01 -15.49
N MET A 133 -1.74 15.38 -14.38
CA MET A 133 -0.46 14.71 -14.24
C MET A 133 -0.61 13.19 -14.22
N ILE A 134 0.40 12.48 -14.71
CA ILE A 134 0.55 11.04 -14.44
C ILE A 134 0.97 10.89 -12.98
N GLY A 135 0.27 10.04 -12.23
CA GLY A 135 0.60 9.69 -10.85
C GLY A 135 1.08 8.26 -10.71
N ILE A 136 2.08 8.04 -9.88
CA ILE A 136 2.63 6.73 -9.53
C ILE A 136 2.65 6.61 -8.01
N SER A 137 2.22 5.46 -7.49
CA SER A 137 2.22 5.16 -6.05
C SER A 137 2.67 3.72 -5.81
N LEU A 138 3.69 3.55 -4.99
CA LEU A 138 4.23 2.26 -4.58
C LEU A 138 4.31 2.22 -3.05
N THR A 139 4.22 1.02 -2.47
CA THR A 139 4.49 0.80 -1.05
C THR A 139 4.98 -0.61 -0.81
N ASN A 140 5.86 -0.79 0.16
CA ASN A 140 6.09 -2.12 0.69
C ASN A 140 5.02 -2.50 1.73
N ALA A 141 4.95 -3.77 2.08
CA ALA A 141 3.88 -4.32 2.92
C ALA A 141 4.38 -5.47 3.79
N SER A 142 3.49 -5.97 4.68
CA SER A 142 3.78 -7.13 5.54
C SER A 142 4.47 -8.26 4.79
N PRO A 143 5.53 -8.87 5.33
CA PRO A 143 6.28 -9.94 4.66
C PRO A 143 5.46 -11.23 4.60
N LEU A 144 4.71 -11.40 3.53
CA LEU A 144 3.80 -12.54 3.30
C LEU A 144 4.17 -13.35 2.07
N VAL A 145 5.15 -12.91 1.26
CA VAL A 145 5.47 -13.42 -0.06
C VAL A 145 6.80 -14.14 -0.04
N ALA A 146 6.83 -15.36 -0.53
CA ALA A 146 8.06 -16.10 -0.74
C ALA A 146 8.63 -15.82 -2.14
N PRO A 147 9.95 -15.62 -2.27
CA PRO A 147 10.62 -15.62 -3.58
C PRO A 147 10.38 -16.92 -4.34
N THR A 148 10.49 -16.88 -5.68
CA THR A 148 10.46 -18.09 -6.50
C THR A 148 11.51 -19.08 -6.01
N PHE A 149 11.13 -20.33 -5.83
CA PHE A 149 11.93 -21.43 -5.25
C PHE A 149 12.22 -21.34 -3.73
N SER A 150 11.69 -20.33 -3.04
CA SER A 150 11.83 -20.23 -1.58
C SER A 150 10.55 -20.66 -0.88
N LYS A 151 10.69 -21.16 0.33
CA LYS A 151 9.57 -21.36 1.27
C LYS A 151 9.47 -20.24 2.29
N GLU A 152 10.53 -19.44 2.46
CA GLU A 152 10.58 -18.37 3.44
C GLU A 152 9.99 -17.07 2.88
N ARG A 153 9.26 -16.34 3.71
CA ARG A 153 8.69 -15.05 3.38
C ARG A 153 9.77 -13.99 3.39
N LEU A 154 9.81 -13.17 2.34
CA LEU A 154 10.80 -12.11 2.22
C LEU A 154 10.16 -10.75 1.94
N LEU A 155 9.21 -10.67 1.04
CA LEU A 155 8.58 -9.43 0.61
C LEU A 155 7.11 -9.39 0.99
N GLY A 156 6.54 -8.18 0.94
CA GLY A 156 5.09 -7.97 0.97
C GLY A 156 4.44 -8.11 -0.41
N THR A 157 3.16 -7.80 -0.47
CA THR A 157 2.39 -7.74 -1.71
C THR A 157 2.81 -6.57 -2.62
N ASN A 158 3.54 -5.63 -2.09
CA ASN A 158 4.28 -4.55 -2.73
C ASN A 158 3.59 -4.00 -4.00
N PRO A 159 2.44 -3.31 -3.86
CA PRO A 159 1.64 -2.88 -4.99
C PRO A 159 2.30 -1.78 -5.82
N ILE A 160 1.91 -1.75 -7.10
CA ILE A 160 2.21 -0.69 -8.05
C ILE A 160 0.89 -0.09 -8.51
N ALA A 161 0.72 1.22 -8.36
CA ALA A 161 -0.40 1.94 -8.94
C ALA A 161 0.09 3.05 -9.88
N VAL A 162 -0.56 3.16 -11.04
CA VAL A 162 -0.32 4.20 -12.04
C VAL A 162 -1.65 4.77 -12.47
N ALA A 163 -1.78 6.09 -12.47
CA ALA A 163 -2.92 6.81 -12.97
C ALA A 163 -2.49 7.78 -14.08
N ILE A 164 -3.10 7.67 -15.24
CA ILE A 164 -2.76 8.46 -16.45
C ILE A 164 -4.00 9.23 -16.88
N PRO A 165 -3.95 10.57 -16.98
CA PRO A 165 -5.07 11.37 -17.43
C PRO A 165 -5.40 11.07 -18.90
N ALA A 166 -6.67 11.15 -19.25
CA ALA A 166 -7.17 11.09 -20.62
C ALA A 166 -8.00 12.34 -20.90
N ARG A 167 -8.08 12.75 -22.17
CA ARG A 167 -8.78 13.98 -22.54
C ARG A 167 -10.29 13.80 -22.62
N GLU A 168 -10.75 12.76 -23.30
CA GLU A 168 -12.17 12.52 -23.59
C GLU A 168 -12.68 11.27 -22.88
N GLU A 169 -11.81 10.28 -22.69
CA GLU A 169 -12.11 9.03 -22.01
C GLU A 169 -11.82 9.12 -20.50
N PRO A 170 -12.38 8.22 -19.69
CA PRO A 170 -11.98 8.10 -18.30
C PRO A 170 -10.47 7.86 -18.16
N PRO A 171 -9.82 8.37 -17.11
CA PRO A 171 -8.40 8.16 -16.91
C PRO A 171 -8.07 6.67 -16.78
N PHE A 172 -6.92 6.28 -17.33
CA PHE A 172 -6.41 4.93 -17.12
C PHE A 172 -5.86 4.81 -15.68
N VAL A 173 -6.33 3.79 -14.94
CA VAL A 173 -5.86 3.50 -13.59
C VAL A 173 -5.53 2.03 -13.48
N ALA A 174 -4.24 1.71 -13.31
CA ALA A 174 -3.77 0.39 -12.91
C ALA A 174 -3.43 0.43 -11.42
N ASP A 175 -3.98 -0.49 -10.62
CA ASP A 175 -3.65 -0.66 -9.20
C ASP A 175 -3.59 -2.15 -8.91
N MET A 176 -2.39 -2.69 -8.75
CA MET A 176 -2.18 -4.13 -8.64
C MET A 176 -1.05 -4.48 -7.68
N ALA A 177 -1.24 -5.56 -6.92
CA ALA A 177 -0.17 -6.20 -6.19
C ALA A 177 0.86 -6.84 -7.15
N THR A 178 2.10 -6.99 -6.70
CA THR A 178 3.13 -7.79 -7.38
C THR A 178 3.05 -9.28 -7.01
N THR A 179 1.89 -9.71 -6.50
CA THR A 179 1.55 -11.08 -6.14
C THR A 179 0.29 -11.54 -6.88
N THR A 180 0.07 -12.85 -6.97
CA THR A 180 -1.12 -13.42 -7.60
C THR A 180 -2.41 -13.03 -6.88
N ALA A 181 -2.34 -12.84 -5.56
CA ALA A 181 -3.46 -12.39 -4.75
C ALA A 181 -2.99 -11.53 -3.56
N ALA A 182 -3.88 -10.65 -3.07
CA ALA A 182 -3.70 -9.98 -1.80
C ALA A 182 -4.21 -10.85 -0.64
N ASN A 183 -3.58 -10.73 0.55
CA ASN A 183 -4.03 -11.48 1.75
C ASN A 183 -5.51 -11.25 2.08
N GLY A 184 -6.04 -10.05 1.85
CA GLY A 184 -7.45 -9.74 2.06
C GLY A 184 -8.41 -10.59 1.22
N LYS A 185 -7.99 -11.06 0.02
CA LYS A 185 -8.79 -12.02 -0.76
C LYS A 185 -8.85 -13.39 -0.08
N LEU A 186 -7.76 -13.83 0.53
CA LEU A 186 -7.75 -15.08 1.33
C LEU A 186 -8.71 -14.94 2.52
N GLU A 187 -8.68 -13.81 3.23
CA GLU A 187 -9.59 -13.54 4.35
C GLU A 187 -11.08 -13.57 3.94
N ILE A 188 -11.39 -13.13 2.71
CA ILE A 188 -12.75 -13.25 2.17
C ILE A 188 -13.13 -14.70 1.90
N LEU A 189 -12.22 -15.49 1.31
CA LEU A 189 -12.44 -16.92 1.05
C LEU A 189 -12.59 -17.69 2.36
N GLN A 190 -11.74 -17.43 3.36
CA GLN A 190 -11.85 -18.03 4.70
C GLN A 190 -13.23 -17.81 5.33
N ARG A 191 -13.74 -16.56 5.32
CA ARG A 191 -15.08 -16.25 5.84
C ARG A 191 -16.21 -16.96 5.10
N LYS A 192 -15.98 -17.31 3.82
CA LYS A 192 -16.93 -18.04 2.98
C LYS A 192 -16.74 -19.56 3.05
N GLY A 193 -15.72 -20.08 3.73
CA GLY A 193 -15.37 -21.49 3.75
C GLY A 193 -14.94 -22.02 2.38
N LEU A 194 -14.32 -21.18 1.55
CA LEU A 194 -13.89 -21.52 0.20
C LEU A 194 -12.37 -21.68 0.10
N GLU A 195 -11.96 -22.53 -0.82
CA GLU A 195 -10.55 -22.72 -1.19
C GLU A 195 -10.03 -21.58 -2.06
N THR A 196 -8.69 -21.41 -2.09
CA THR A 196 -8.03 -20.49 -3.02
C THR A 196 -7.84 -21.15 -4.39
N PRO A 197 -7.81 -20.37 -5.48
CA PRO A 197 -7.28 -20.86 -6.74
C PRO A 197 -5.85 -21.38 -6.61
N THR A 198 -5.50 -22.39 -7.41
CA THR A 198 -4.12 -22.89 -7.52
C THR A 198 -3.16 -21.77 -7.93
N GLY A 199 -1.96 -21.76 -7.37
CA GLY A 199 -0.94 -20.75 -7.69
C GLY A 199 -1.04 -19.45 -6.88
N TRP A 200 -1.93 -19.36 -5.88
CA TRP A 200 -1.98 -18.21 -4.98
C TRP A 200 -1.11 -18.38 -3.75
N VAL A 201 -1.04 -19.60 -3.22
CA VAL A 201 -0.46 -19.90 -1.90
C VAL A 201 0.40 -21.14 -1.96
N GLN A 202 1.48 -21.16 -1.21
CA GLN A 202 2.24 -22.36 -0.84
C GLN A 202 2.15 -22.60 0.66
N ASP A 203 2.29 -23.87 1.07
CA ASP A 203 2.34 -24.28 2.48
C ASP A 203 3.71 -23.90 3.12
N LYS A 204 3.87 -24.19 4.41
CA LYS A 204 5.11 -23.95 5.16
C LYS A 204 6.35 -24.73 4.65
N ASN A 205 6.13 -25.75 3.84
CA ASN A 205 7.20 -26.55 3.24
C ASN A 205 7.57 -26.06 1.82
N GLY A 206 6.80 -25.12 1.27
CA GLY A 206 6.97 -24.58 -0.08
C GLY A 206 6.16 -25.32 -1.15
N ASN A 207 5.26 -26.25 -0.76
CA ASN A 207 4.41 -26.95 -1.72
C ASN A 207 3.18 -26.12 -2.07
N PRO A 208 2.70 -26.16 -3.33
CA PRO A 208 1.44 -25.51 -3.71
C PRO A 208 0.28 -26.01 -2.83
N THR A 209 -0.58 -25.10 -2.39
CA THR A 209 -1.79 -25.41 -1.62
C THR A 209 -2.97 -24.55 -2.07
N ILE A 210 -4.18 -25.06 -1.88
CA ILE A 210 -5.44 -24.34 -2.09
C ILE A 210 -6.08 -23.91 -0.77
N SER A 211 -5.40 -24.09 0.37
CA SER A 211 -5.90 -23.67 1.67
C SER A 211 -5.96 -22.15 1.76
N SER A 212 -7.14 -21.60 2.03
CA SER A 212 -7.30 -20.17 2.32
C SER A 212 -6.65 -19.76 3.65
N ASP A 213 -6.37 -20.71 4.55
CA ASP A 213 -5.62 -20.50 5.80
C ASP A 213 -4.10 -20.70 5.64
N GLY A 214 -3.63 -21.17 4.49
CA GLY A 214 -2.25 -21.56 4.27
C GLY A 214 -1.20 -20.53 4.70
N VAL A 215 -1.48 -19.23 4.49
CA VAL A 215 -0.59 -18.15 4.96
C VAL A 215 -0.59 -18.04 6.49
N LYS A 216 -1.72 -18.19 7.17
CA LYS A 216 -1.79 -18.17 8.64
C LYS A 216 -1.11 -19.39 9.26
N GLU A 217 -1.12 -20.52 8.55
CA GLU A 217 -0.50 -21.78 8.94
C GLU A 217 1.02 -21.82 8.68
N GLY A 218 1.61 -20.69 8.32
CA GLY A 218 3.07 -20.57 8.12
C GLY A 218 3.53 -20.66 6.66
N GLY A 219 2.62 -20.86 5.71
CA GLY A 219 2.90 -20.76 4.29
C GLY A 219 3.02 -19.35 3.78
N ALA A 220 3.08 -19.11 2.47
CA ALA A 220 3.32 -17.82 1.86
C ALA A 220 2.45 -17.59 0.64
N LEU A 221 2.18 -16.31 0.33
CA LEU A 221 1.67 -15.89 -0.98
C LEU A 221 2.74 -16.10 -2.05
N LEU A 222 2.30 -16.30 -3.28
CA LEU A 222 3.18 -16.43 -4.44
C LEU A 222 3.27 -15.11 -5.22
N PRO A 223 4.45 -14.79 -5.79
CA PRO A 223 4.62 -13.64 -6.67
C PRO A 223 3.68 -13.72 -7.89
N LEU A 224 3.43 -12.61 -8.55
CA LEU A 224 2.69 -12.55 -9.80
C LEU A 224 3.31 -13.53 -10.82
N GLY A 225 2.47 -14.38 -11.41
CA GLY A 225 2.86 -15.53 -12.19
C GLY A 225 2.68 -16.85 -11.44
N GLY A 226 2.70 -16.88 -10.10
CA GLY A 226 2.46 -18.07 -9.29
C GLY A 226 3.68 -18.99 -9.20
N ASP A 227 3.97 -19.74 -10.25
CA ASP A 227 5.12 -20.64 -10.33
C ASP A 227 6.22 -20.15 -11.30
N ARG A 228 7.30 -20.90 -11.40
CA ARG A 228 8.45 -20.55 -12.24
C ARG A 228 8.10 -20.56 -13.72
N GLU A 229 7.32 -21.50 -14.16
CA GLU A 229 6.91 -21.71 -15.56
C GLU A 229 6.02 -20.56 -16.03
N HIS A 230 5.13 -20.04 -15.16
CA HIS A 230 4.27 -18.90 -15.45
C HIS A 230 4.92 -17.54 -15.12
N GLY A 231 6.18 -17.52 -14.71
CA GLY A 231 6.98 -16.29 -14.59
C GLY A 231 6.96 -15.62 -13.23
N SER A 232 6.75 -16.36 -12.13
CA SER A 232 6.76 -15.82 -10.75
C SER A 232 8.02 -15.03 -10.41
N HIS A 233 9.16 -15.38 -10.99
CA HIS A 233 10.42 -14.62 -10.83
C HIS A 233 10.32 -13.17 -11.34
N LYS A 234 9.46 -12.89 -12.33
CA LYS A 234 9.18 -11.54 -12.81
C LYS A 234 8.35 -10.76 -11.79
N GLY A 235 7.32 -11.40 -11.22
CA GLY A 235 6.53 -10.83 -10.12
C GLY A 235 7.38 -10.55 -8.89
N TYR A 236 8.29 -11.46 -8.53
CA TYR A 236 9.23 -11.24 -7.44
C TYR A 236 10.17 -10.06 -7.73
N ALA A 237 10.72 -9.96 -8.94
CA ALA A 237 11.57 -8.85 -9.33
C ALA A 237 10.83 -7.49 -9.25
N LEU A 238 9.57 -7.43 -9.71
CA LEU A 238 8.72 -6.24 -9.56
C LEU A 238 8.51 -5.88 -8.07
N GLY A 239 8.21 -6.87 -7.22
CA GLY A 239 8.06 -6.68 -5.78
C GLY A 239 9.34 -6.15 -5.13
N ALA A 240 10.52 -6.63 -5.57
CA ALA A 240 11.80 -6.15 -5.08
C ALA A 240 12.08 -4.70 -5.52
N VAL A 241 11.74 -4.32 -6.75
CA VAL A 241 11.84 -2.93 -7.23
C VAL A 241 11.00 -2.02 -6.35
N VAL A 242 9.76 -2.42 -6.03
CA VAL A 242 8.88 -1.64 -5.12
C VAL A 242 9.52 -1.49 -3.75
N ASP A 243 10.06 -2.56 -3.19
CA ASP A 243 10.69 -2.53 -1.86
C ASP A 243 11.91 -1.60 -1.83
N ILE A 244 12.76 -1.65 -2.85
CA ILE A 244 13.95 -0.78 -2.97
C ILE A 244 13.52 0.70 -3.08
N LEU A 245 12.62 1.03 -3.99
CA LEU A 245 12.17 2.41 -4.20
C LEU A 245 11.45 2.97 -2.98
N SER A 246 10.58 2.16 -2.35
CA SER A 246 9.76 2.60 -1.22
C SER A 246 10.57 2.69 0.07
N ALA A 247 11.47 1.75 0.33
CA ALA A 247 12.10 1.60 1.63
C ALA A 247 13.59 1.87 1.64
N VAL A 248 14.38 1.22 0.79
CA VAL A 248 15.84 1.40 0.83
C VAL A 248 16.24 2.85 0.56
N LEU A 249 15.58 3.51 -0.40
CA LEU A 249 15.86 4.91 -0.73
C LEU A 249 15.40 5.90 0.35
N SER A 250 14.41 5.54 1.16
CA SER A 250 13.88 6.42 2.21
C SER A 250 14.52 6.21 3.59
N GLY A 251 15.09 5.03 3.84
CA GLY A 251 15.50 4.58 5.17
C GLY A 251 14.36 3.93 5.97
N ALA A 252 13.30 3.47 5.32
CA ALA A 252 12.27 2.63 5.92
C ALA A 252 12.74 1.17 6.08
N ASN A 253 11.97 0.35 6.81
CA ASN A 253 12.23 -1.07 6.88
C ASN A 253 11.92 -1.74 5.54
N TYR A 254 12.74 -2.68 5.12
CA TYR A 254 12.62 -3.42 3.86
C TYR A 254 12.63 -4.94 4.09
N GLY A 255 12.21 -5.70 3.09
CA GLY A 255 12.23 -7.16 3.14
C GLY A 255 11.45 -7.72 4.32
N PRO A 256 12.01 -8.69 5.08
CA PRO A 256 11.34 -9.33 6.20
C PRO A 256 11.20 -8.42 7.43
N TRP A 257 11.92 -7.30 7.49
CA TRP A 257 11.86 -6.34 8.61
C TRP A 257 10.71 -5.33 8.51
N VAL A 258 9.93 -5.35 7.43
CA VAL A 258 8.75 -4.49 7.30
C VAL A 258 7.76 -4.79 8.43
N PRO A 259 7.38 -3.80 9.27
CA PRO A 259 6.47 -4.03 10.38
C PRO A 259 5.10 -4.47 9.87
N PRO A 260 4.61 -5.66 10.27
CA PRO A 260 3.40 -6.22 9.66
C PRO A 260 2.14 -5.45 10.08
N PHE A 261 1.24 -5.24 9.11
CA PHE A 261 -0.12 -4.76 9.36
C PHE A 261 -1.04 -5.91 9.81
N VAL A 262 -0.81 -7.13 9.32
CA VAL A 262 -1.61 -8.30 9.67
C VAL A 262 -1.48 -8.69 11.14
N ALA A 263 -2.54 -9.26 11.73
CA ALA A 263 -2.60 -9.52 13.17
C ALA A 263 -1.80 -10.75 13.62
N PHE A 264 -1.57 -11.69 12.72
CA PHE A 264 -0.94 -12.99 13.00
C PHE A 264 0.59 -13.00 12.84
N LEU A 265 1.19 -11.85 12.57
CA LEU A 265 2.64 -11.67 12.53
C LEU A 265 3.06 -10.60 13.52
N ASP A 266 4.16 -10.83 14.21
CA ASP A 266 4.85 -9.84 15.00
C ASP A 266 6.03 -9.24 14.22
N PRO A 267 6.41 -7.97 14.50
CA PRO A 267 7.60 -7.38 13.93
C PRO A 267 8.85 -8.18 14.33
N LEU A 268 9.80 -8.33 13.40
CA LEU A 268 11.11 -8.89 13.76
C LEU A 268 11.84 -7.94 14.73
N PRO A 269 12.62 -8.49 15.67
CA PRO A 269 13.55 -7.69 16.45
C PRO A 269 14.65 -7.12 15.54
N ASN A 270 15.33 -6.08 15.98
CA ASN A 270 16.44 -5.45 15.25
C ASN A 270 16.03 -4.90 13.87
N LEU A 271 15.07 -3.97 13.87
CA LEU A 271 14.64 -3.25 12.67
C LEU A 271 15.84 -2.58 11.97
N VAL A 272 15.80 -2.56 10.63
CA VAL A 272 16.86 -2.01 9.78
C VAL A 272 16.58 -0.58 9.31
N GLY A 273 15.38 -0.08 9.59
CA GLY A 273 14.90 1.25 9.22
C GLY A 273 13.70 1.67 10.06
N GLU A 274 12.92 2.62 9.57
CA GLU A 274 11.80 3.23 10.30
C GLU A 274 10.47 3.02 9.57
N GLY A 275 9.52 2.35 10.21
CA GLY A 275 8.15 2.17 9.73
C GLY A 275 8.03 1.44 8.38
N ILE A 276 6.93 1.69 7.67
CA ILE A 276 6.65 1.25 6.30
C ILE A 276 7.12 2.34 5.34
N GLY A 277 7.66 1.95 4.18
CA GLY A 277 8.11 2.85 3.14
C GLY A 277 7.09 3.00 2.01
N HIS A 278 7.06 4.20 1.40
CA HIS A 278 6.28 4.48 0.20
C HIS A 278 7.13 5.20 -0.84
N PHE A 279 6.69 5.15 -2.09
CA PHE A 279 7.29 5.90 -3.18
C PHE A 279 6.22 6.50 -4.07
N PHE A 280 6.36 7.78 -4.36
CA PHE A 280 5.42 8.54 -5.18
C PHE A 280 6.13 9.22 -6.33
N GLY A 281 5.45 9.23 -7.49
CA GLY A 281 5.88 9.96 -8.67
C GLY A 281 4.76 10.80 -9.25
N ALA A 282 5.07 11.99 -9.71
CA ALA A 282 4.19 12.81 -10.51
C ALA A 282 4.92 13.32 -11.76
N MET A 283 4.24 13.34 -12.91
CA MET A 283 4.80 13.79 -14.19
C MET A 283 3.79 14.64 -14.95
N ARG A 284 4.23 15.79 -15.49
CA ARG A 284 3.40 16.66 -16.31
C ARG A 284 3.17 16.05 -17.69
N VAL A 285 1.91 15.90 -18.11
CA VAL A 285 1.55 15.37 -19.43
C VAL A 285 1.89 16.37 -20.52
N LEU A 286 1.66 17.67 -20.31
CA LEU A 286 1.94 18.69 -21.31
C LEU A 286 3.39 18.75 -21.78
N SER A 287 4.34 18.32 -20.95
CA SER A 287 5.74 18.20 -21.36
C SER A 287 6.01 17.03 -22.30
N LEU A 288 5.06 16.09 -22.43
CA LEU A 288 5.14 14.89 -23.27
C LEU A 288 4.32 15.00 -24.56
N ILE A 289 3.37 15.95 -24.64
CA ILE A 289 2.47 16.12 -25.81
C ILE A 289 3.16 16.74 -27.01
N HIS A 290 4.32 17.29 -26.85
CA HIS A 290 5.10 17.92 -27.92
C HIS A 290 6.15 17.01 -28.55
N ILE A 291 6.03 15.70 -28.32
CA ILE A 291 6.88 14.70 -28.94
C ILE A 291 6.15 14.03 -30.11
#